data_c6cf5e0c43ef7e8371d48958ff9b8372
#
_entry.id   c6cf5e0c43ef7e8371d48958ff9b8372
#
_cell.length_a   1.000
_cell.length_b   1.000
_cell.length_c   1.000
_cell.angle_alpha   90.00
_cell.angle_beta   90.00
_cell.angle_gamma   90.00
#
_symmetry.space_group_name_H-M   'P 1'
#
loop_
_entity.id
_entity.type
_entity.pdbx_description
1 polymer ?
#
loop_
_entity_poly.entity_id
_entity_poly.type
_entity_poly.pdbx_seq_one_letter_code
_entity_poly.pdbx_strand_id
1 'polypeptide(L)'
;MSSRSPDPEPSTAPRRDRELRADARRNRERVLRTARRLFAAEGLGVSLDEIARRAGVGPGTVHRHFPAKEDLYLAVATDMLEGLIAEAEALAAGGDPEAVFTLLARMMATGAENVAVKSALAAAEFDLRTTAPDVAANLTRHVADLLDRAHAVGTVRDDVTADDVMALVAGAFAAIRHAAAETSPDRAAHIARLILDGLRPQRTTPAPEHRGASPG
;
A
#
# COMPACT_ATOMS: atom_id res chain seq x y z
N MET A 1 -6.24 -20.86 -69.11
CA MET A 1 -6.59 -21.39 -67.79
C MET A 1 -5.66 -20.76 -66.78
N SER A 2 -6.15 -19.66 -66.15
CA SER A 2 -5.38 -18.89 -65.15
C SER A 2 -5.67 -19.46 -63.75
N SER A 3 -4.63 -20.03 -63.16
CA SER A 3 -4.65 -20.54 -61.76
C SER A 3 -4.56 -19.33 -60.82
N ARG A 4 -5.62 -19.04 -60.09
CA ARG A 4 -5.66 -18.03 -59.04
C ARG A 4 -5.14 -18.69 -57.77
N SER A 5 -3.99 -18.24 -57.25
CA SER A 5 -3.46 -18.62 -55.96
C SER A 5 -4.41 -18.06 -54.89
N PRO A 6 -4.71 -18.81 -53.83
CA PRO A 6 -5.50 -18.26 -52.72
C PRO A 6 -4.66 -17.25 -51.91
N ASP A 7 -5.32 -16.12 -51.56
CA ASP A 7 -4.74 -15.12 -50.67
C ASP A 7 -4.46 -15.71 -49.29
N PRO A 8 -3.35 -15.34 -48.60
CA PRO A 8 -3.05 -15.81 -47.26
C PRO A 8 -4.06 -15.23 -46.26
N GLU A 9 -4.71 -16.11 -45.51
CA GLU A 9 -5.60 -15.71 -44.42
C GLU A 9 -4.86 -14.84 -43.38
N PRO A 10 -5.48 -13.79 -42.83
CA PRO A 10 -4.85 -12.94 -41.84
C PRO A 10 -4.59 -13.72 -40.56
N SER A 11 -3.32 -13.76 -40.15
CA SER A 11 -2.83 -14.40 -38.93
C SER A 11 -3.58 -13.93 -37.67
N THR A 12 -4.37 -14.81 -37.06
CA THR A 12 -5.13 -14.60 -35.81
C THR A 12 -4.24 -14.62 -34.55
N ALA A 13 -2.93 -14.84 -34.68
CA ALA A 13 -1.96 -14.97 -33.60
C ALA A 13 -1.90 -13.76 -32.61
N PRO A 14 -1.81 -12.48 -33.05
CA PRO A 14 -1.62 -11.37 -32.12
C PRO A 14 -2.82 -11.07 -31.23
N ARG A 15 -4.04 -11.42 -31.63
CA ARG A 15 -5.27 -11.20 -30.86
C ARG A 15 -5.45 -12.25 -29.76
N ARG A 16 -5.19 -13.51 -30.05
CA ARG A 16 -5.24 -14.63 -29.11
C ARG A 16 -4.21 -14.47 -27.98
N ASP A 17 -2.99 -14.06 -28.31
CA ASP A 17 -1.94 -13.82 -27.32
C ASP A 17 -2.31 -12.67 -26.37
N ARG A 18 -2.94 -11.62 -26.88
CA ARG A 18 -3.42 -10.50 -26.08
C ARG A 18 -4.54 -10.90 -25.12
N GLU A 19 -5.48 -11.73 -25.58
CA GLU A 19 -6.57 -12.28 -24.77
C GLU A 19 -6.02 -13.22 -23.67
N LEU A 20 -5.08 -14.10 -23.99
CA LEU A 20 -4.43 -15.01 -23.02
C LEU A 20 -3.65 -14.23 -21.95
N ARG A 21 -2.92 -13.19 -22.31
CA ARG A 21 -2.21 -12.33 -21.35
C ARG A 21 -3.19 -11.57 -20.45
N ALA A 22 -4.30 -11.09 -21.01
CA ALA A 22 -5.33 -10.41 -20.23
C ALA A 22 -6.02 -11.36 -19.24
N ASP A 23 -6.28 -12.61 -19.65
CA ASP A 23 -6.83 -13.64 -18.77
C ASP A 23 -5.86 -14.03 -17.65
N ALA A 24 -4.58 -14.21 -17.97
CA ALA A 24 -3.54 -14.50 -17.00
C ALA A 24 -3.45 -13.37 -15.94
N ARG A 25 -3.49 -12.09 -16.37
CA ARG A 25 -3.49 -10.95 -15.47
C ARG A 25 -4.72 -10.94 -14.58
N ARG A 26 -5.92 -11.12 -15.13
CA ARG A 26 -7.18 -11.20 -14.35
C ARG A 26 -7.15 -12.34 -13.33
N ASN A 27 -6.60 -13.49 -13.71
CA ASN A 27 -6.43 -14.62 -12.81
C ASN A 27 -5.49 -14.28 -11.66
N ARG A 28 -4.33 -13.67 -11.95
CA ARG A 28 -3.38 -13.20 -10.93
C ARG A 28 -4.02 -12.21 -9.95
N GLU A 29 -4.73 -11.21 -10.45
CA GLU A 29 -5.45 -10.22 -9.63
C GLU A 29 -6.50 -10.88 -8.73
N ARG A 30 -7.23 -11.90 -9.22
CA ARG A 30 -8.19 -12.66 -8.40
C ARG A 30 -7.50 -13.44 -7.30
N VAL A 31 -6.36 -14.06 -7.59
CA VAL A 31 -5.57 -14.80 -6.61
C VAL A 31 -5.07 -13.86 -5.53
N LEU A 32 -4.48 -12.71 -5.87
CA LEU A 32 -3.96 -11.73 -4.90
C LEU A 32 -5.08 -11.18 -4.00
N ARG A 33 -6.21 -10.78 -4.56
CA ARG A 33 -7.37 -10.32 -3.77
C ARG A 33 -7.89 -11.39 -2.82
N THR A 34 -7.95 -12.63 -3.27
CA THR A 34 -8.42 -13.75 -2.45
C THR A 34 -7.42 -14.07 -1.35
N ALA A 35 -6.13 -14.14 -1.67
CA ALA A 35 -5.06 -14.36 -0.71
C ALA A 35 -5.05 -13.27 0.38
N ARG A 36 -5.12 -12.00 0.01
CA ARG A 36 -5.19 -10.88 0.95
C ARG A 36 -6.33 -11.03 1.95
N ARG A 37 -7.55 -11.34 1.48
CA ARG A 37 -8.71 -11.56 2.37
C ARG A 37 -8.53 -12.75 3.29
N LEU A 38 -8.00 -13.85 2.78
CA LEU A 38 -7.78 -15.07 3.56
C LEU A 38 -6.70 -14.88 4.62
N PHE A 39 -5.60 -14.23 4.27
CA PHE A 39 -4.53 -13.92 5.22
C PHE A 39 -5.00 -12.98 6.33
N ALA A 40 -5.86 -12.03 6.04
CA ALA A 40 -6.45 -11.15 7.03
C ALA A 40 -7.44 -11.88 7.96
N ALA A 41 -8.26 -12.78 7.43
CA ALA A 41 -9.33 -13.46 8.17
C ALA A 41 -8.88 -14.74 8.89
N GLU A 42 -8.02 -15.54 8.24
CA GLU A 42 -7.67 -16.91 8.67
C GLU A 42 -6.18 -17.05 9.00
N GLY A 43 -5.41 -15.96 8.81
CA GLY A 43 -3.96 -15.96 9.01
C GLY A 43 -3.20 -16.68 7.89
N LEU A 44 -1.91 -16.89 8.13
CA LEU A 44 -0.99 -17.41 7.12
C LEU A 44 -1.04 -18.93 6.95
N GLY A 45 -1.86 -19.64 7.72
CA GLY A 45 -2.01 -21.10 7.63
C GLY A 45 -2.65 -21.60 6.33
N VAL A 46 -3.39 -20.74 5.62
CA VAL A 46 -4.12 -21.08 4.38
C VAL A 46 -3.15 -21.54 3.29
N SER A 47 -3.45 -22.69 2.64
CA SER A 47 -2.61 -23.26 1.59
C SER A 47 -2.81 -22.58 0.23
N LEU A 48 -1.82 -22.69 -0.67
CA LEU A 48 -1.95 -22.22 -2.06
C LEU A 48 -3.13 -22.87 -2.79
N ASP A 49 -3.40 -24.14 -2.54
CA ASP A 49 -4.52 -24.88 -3.15
C ASP A 49 -5.88 -24.35 -2.68
N GLU A 50 -6.00 -24.02 -1.39
CA GLU A 50 -7.22 -23.42 -0.85
C GLU A 50 -7.44 -22.01 -1.42
N ILE A 51 -6.39 -21.24 -1.56
CA ILE A 51 -6.44 -19.92 -2.21
C ILE A 51 -6.86 -20.07 -3.67
N ALA A 52 -6.29 -21.02 -4.41
CA ALA A 52 -6.64 -21.32 -5.79
C ALA A 52 -8.13 -21.67 -5.92
N ARG A 53 -8.62 -22.57 -5.06
CA ARG A 53 -10.01 -23.00 -5.01
C ARG A 53 -10.96 -21.81 -4.76
N ARG A 54 -10.67 -20.98 -3.76
CA ARG A 54 -11.51 -19.81 -3.44
C ARG A 54 -11.40 -18.68 -4.46
N ALA A 55 -10.29 -18.58 -5.17
CA ALA A 55 -10.11 -17.63 -6.27
C ALA A 55 -10.78 -18.10 -7.58
N GLY A 56 -11.21 -19.36 -7.66
CA GLY A 56 -11.74 -19.96 -8.89
C GLY A 56 -10.67 -20.03 -10.00
N VAL A 57 -9.42 -20.33 -9.60
CA VAL A 57 -8.26 -20.49 -10.49
C VAL A 57 -7.69 -21.89 -10.30
N GLY A 58 -7.27 -22.54 -11.39
CA GLY A 58 -6.69 -23.88 -11.30
C GLY A 58 -5.43 -23.90 -10.42
N PRO A 59 -5.27 -24.89 -9.51
CA PRO A 59 -4.09 -25.00 -8.63
C PRO A 59 -2.76 -24.93 -9.38
N GLY A 60 -2.63 -25.65 -10.50
CA GLY A 60 -1.44 -25.63 -11.34
C GLY A 60 -1.10 -24.24 -11.93
N THR A 61 -2.09 -23.36 -12.08
CA THR A 61 -1.87 -21.96 -12.50
C THR A 61 -1.29 -21.15 -11.33
N VAL A 62 -1.82 -21.36 -10.11
CA VAL A 62 -1.33 -20.67 -8.92
C VAL A 62 0.11 -21.10 -8.60
N HIS A 63 0.41 -22.40 -8.57
CA HIS A 63 1.76 -22.92 -8.34
C HIS A 63 2.79 -22.49 -9.41
N ARG A 64 2.33 -22.24 -10.63
CA ARG A 64 3.22 -21.71 -11.70
C ARG A 64 3.58 -20.23 -11.49
N HIS A 65 2.65 -19.44 -10.93
CA HIS A 65 2.87 -18.04 -10.63
C HIS A 65 3.57 -17.82 -9.27
N PHE A 66 3.31 -18.71 -8.33
CA PHE A 66 3.78 -18.63 -6.94
C PHE A 66 4.30 -20.01 -6.52
N PRO A 67 5.55 -20.36 -6.89
CA PRO A 67 6.16 -21.65 -6.57
C PRO A 67 6.27 -21.91 -5.07
N ALA A 68 6.55 -20.85 -4.29
CA ALA A 68 6.54 -20.88 -2.85
C ALA A 68 5.45 -19.93 -2.28
N LYS A 69 5.08 -20.14 -1.04
CA LYS A 69 4.08 -19.34 -0.35
C LYS A 69 4.57 -17.93 -0.08
N GLU A 70 5.87 -17.80 0.13
CA GLU A 70 6.60 -16.54 0.30
C GLU A 70 6.50 -15.66 -0.95
N ASP A 71 6.52 -16.26 -2.15
CA ASP A 71 6.31 -15.53 -3.42
C ASP A 71 4.92 -14.88 -3.47
N LEU A 72 3.91 -15.59 -2.93
CA LEU A 72 2.56 -15.04 -2.83
C LEU A 72 2.47 -13.92 -1.78
N TYR A 73 3.15 -14.06 -0.63
CA TYR A 73 3.20 -12.98 0.37
C TYR A 73 3.83 -11.72 -0.19
N LEU A 74 4.97 -11.86 -0.87
CA LEU A 74 5.65 -10.74 -1.52
C LEU A 74 4.75 -10.10 -2.59
N ALA A 75 4.11 -10.91 -3.42
CA ALA A 75 3.23 -10.40 -4.46
C ALA A 75 2.01 -9.66 -3.89
N VAL A 76 1.43 -10.15 -2.79
CA VAL A 76 0.32 -9.46 -2.08
C VAL A 76 0.81 -8.14 -1.50
N ALA A 77 1.99 -8.10 -0.87
CA ALA A 77 2.54 -6.88 -0.32
C ALA A 77 2.86 -5.84 -1.40
N THR A 78 3.41 -6.28 -2.53
CA THR A 78 3.69 -5.41 -3.69
C THR A 78 2.39 -4.83 -4.26
N ASP A 79 1.36 -5.65 -4.49
CA ASP A 79 0.04 -5.22 -4.97
C ASP A 79 -0.62 -4.18 -4.03
N MET A 80 -0.40 -4.32 -2.72
CA MET A 80 -0.86 -3.32 -1.74
C MET A 80 -0.13 -1.99 -1.89
N LEU A 81 1.19 -1.99 -2.10
CA LEU A 81 1.97 -0.76 -2.34
C LEU A 81 1.58 -0.11 -3.67
N GLU A 82 1.40 -0.89 -4.72
CA GLU A 82 0.91 -0.39 -6.03
C GLU A 82 -0.48 0.25 -5.89
N GLY A 83 -1.36 -0.32 -5.07
CA GLY A 83 -2.66 0.27 -4.75
C GLY A 83 -2.54 1.62 -4.03
N LEU A 84 -1.60 1.75 -3.08
CA LEU A 84 -1.33 3.02 -2.39
C LEU A 84 -0.72 4.07 -3.33
N ILE A 85 0.11 3.66 -4.28
CA ILE A 85 0.67 4.55 -5.31
C ILE A 85 -0.44 5.10 -6.20
N ALA A 86 -1.33 4.24 -6.70
CA ALA A 86 -2.47 4.67 -7.52
C ALA A 86 -3.40 5.63 -6.76
N GLU A 87 -3.61 5.42 -5.45
CA GLU A 87 -4.37 6.32 -4.60
C GLU A 87 -3.64 7.67 -4.41
N ALA A 88 -2.32 7.65 -4.21
CA ALA A 88 -1.51 8.86 -4.12
C ALA A 88 -1.56 9.71 -5.41
N GLU A 89 -1.50 9.06 -6.57
CA GLU A 89 -1.67 9.71 -7.88
C GLU A 89 -3.04 10.39 -8.02
N ALA A 90 -4.11 9.68 -7.62
CA ALA A 90 -5.46 10.22 -7.64
C ALA A 90 -5.63 11.42 -6.69
N LEU A 91 -5.08 11.34 -5.48
CA LEU A 91 -5.08 12.42 -4.50
C LEU A 91 -4.28 13.63 -5.00
N ALA A 92 -3.12 13.39 -5.63
CA ALA A 92 -2.32 14.45 -6.22
C ALA A 92 -3.06 15.18 -7.35
N ALA A 93 -3.85 14.47 -8.15
CA ALA A 93 -4.67 15.07 -9.21
C ALA A 93 -5.84 15.90 -8.66
N GLY A 94 -6.33 15.61 -7.45
CA GLY A 94 -7.45 16.31 -6.80
C GLY A 94 -7.10 17.68 -6.24
N GLY A 95 -5.83 17.96 -5.99
CA GLY A 95 -5.35 19.28 -5.49
C GLY A 95 -5.75 19.62 -4.05
N ASP A 96 -6.23 18.66 -3.26
CA ASP A 96 -6.60 18.85 -1.85
C ASP A 96 -5.33 19.01 -0.99
N PRO A 97 -5.18 20.11 -0.22
CA PRO A 97 -4.06 20.29 0.69
C PRO A 97 -4.01 19.26 1.84
N GLU A 98 -5.11 18.61 2.16
CA GLU A 98 -5.21 17.55 3.16
C GLU A 98 -4.90 16.14 2.57
N ALA A 99 -4.57 16.04 1.28
CA ALA A 99 -4.33 14.79 0.57
C ALA A 99 -3.24 13.92 1.21
N VAL A 100 -2.17 14.54 1.75
CA VAL A 100 -1.12 13.82 2.46
C VAL A 100 -1.67 13.07 3.67
N PHE A 101 -2.53 13.70 4.47
CA PHE A 101 -3.15 13.06 5.65
C PHE A 101 -4.05 11.90 5.25
N THR A 102 -4.81 12.06 4.16
CA THR A 102 -5.65 11.00 3.59
C THR A 102 -4.80 9.79 3.17
N LEU A 103 -3.69 10.02 2.45
CA LEU A 103 -2.78 8.96 2.06
C LEU A 103 -2.16 8.25 3.28
N LEU A 104 -1.66 9.01 4.26
CA LEU A 104 -1.04 8.45 5.46
C LEU A 104 -2.02 7.64 6.30
N ALA A 105 -3.25 8.13 6.48
CA ALA A 105 -4.32 7.36 7.13
C ALA A 105 -4.58 6.04 6.40
N ARG A 106 -4.61 6.08 5.07
CA ARG A 106 -4.79 4.89 4.23
C ARG A 106 -3.64 3.91 4.34
N MET A 107 -2.39 4.39 4.33
CA MET A 107 -1.20 3.57 4.54
C MET A 107 -1.28 2.83 5.88
N MET A 108 -1.59 3.54 6.97
CA MET A 108 -1.70 2.95 8.31
C MET A 108 -2.86 1.94 8.40
N ALA A 109 -4.03 2.23 7.83
CA ALA A 109 -5.17 1.31 7.77
C ALA A 109 -4.81 0.04 6.99
N THR A 110 -4.24 0.18 5.80
CA THR A 110 -3.78 -0.95 4.97
C THR A 110 -2.78 -1.83 5.71
N GLY A 111 -1.87 -1.22 6.47
CA GLY A 111 -0.92 -1.94 7.31
C GLY A 111 -1.55 -2.68 8.47
N ALA A 112 -2.55 -2.10 9.12
CA ALA A 112 -3.29 -2.73 10.21
C ALA A 112 -4.12 -3.93 9.73
N GLU A 113 -4.79 -3.80 8.58
CA GLU A 113 -5.56 -4.89 7.96
C GLU A 113 -4.69 -6.09 7.53
N ASN A 114 -3.40 -5.89 7.29
CA ASN A 114 -2.50 -6.88 6.70
C ASN A 114 -1.29 -7.21 7.59
N VAL A 115 -1.45 -7.11 8.90
CA VAL A 115 -0.40 -7.41 9.90
C VAL A 115 0.19 -8.80 9.70
N ALA A 116 -0.64 -9.81 9.38
CA ALA A 116 -0.19 -11.17 9.16
C ALA A 116 0.83 -11.27 8.00
N VAL A 117 0.53 -10.66 6.85
CA VAL A 117 1.44 -10.68 5.68
C VAL A 117 2.76 -10.00 6.01
N LYS A 118 2.72 -8.84 6.67
CA LYS A 118 3.93 -8.12 7.09
C LYS A 118 4.76 -8.90 8.10
N SER A 119 4.12 -9.57 9.05
CA SER A 119 4.81 -10.42 10.03
C SER A 119 5.48 -11.63 9.36
N ALA A 120 4.84 -12.22 8.34
CA ALA A 120 5.43 -13.32 7.59
C ALA A 120 6.66 -12.88 6.80
N LEU A 121 6.57 -11.75 6.11
CA LEU A 121 7.70 -11.20 5.37
C LEU A 121 8.86 -10.87 6.31
N ALA A 122 8.59 -10.26 7.46
CA ALA A 122 9.60 -9.98 8.47
C ALA A 122 10.24 -11.27 9.04
N ALA A 123 9.47 -12.33 9.29
CA ALA A 123 9.97 -13.61 9.76
C ALA A 123 10.81 -14.35 8.71
N ALA A 124 10.54 -14.13 7.44
CA ALA A 124 11.30 -14.64 6.31
C ALA A 124 12.47 -13.71 5.90
N GLU A 125 12.77 -12.69 6.70
CA GLU A 125 13.79 -11.66 6.43
C GLU A 125 13.56 -10.89 5.10
N PHE A 126 12.34 -10.89 4.59
CA PHE A 126 11.95 -10.10 3.42
C PHE A 126 11.69 -8.65 3.80
N ASP A 127 12.57 -7.76 3.36
CA ASP A 127 12.34 -6.32 3.40
C ASP A 127 11.87 -5.84 2.01
N LEU A 128 10.69 -5.23 1.97
CA LEU A 128 10.13 -4.68 0.73
C LEU A 128 11.02 -3.60 0.11
N ARG A 129 11.81 -2.88 0.92
CA ARG A 129 12.76 -1.87 0.45
C ARG A 129 13.91 -2.48 -0.35
N THR A 130 14.30 -3.71 -0.01
CA THR A 130 15.36 -4.45 -0.71
C THR A 130 14.82 -5.37 -1.79
N THR A 131 13.63 -5.90 -1.61
CA THR A 131 13.04 -6.90 -2.52
C THR A 131 12.21 -6.26 -3.65
N ALA A 132 11.58 -5.10 -3.39
CA ALA A 132 10.84 -4.32 -4.37
C ALA A 132 11.24 -2.82 -4.29
N PRO A 133 12.53 -2.47 -4.48
CA PRO A 133 13.05 -1.13 -4.23
C PRO A 133 12.37 -0.07 -5.08
N ASP A 134 12.07 -0.36 -6.33
CA ASP A 134 11.42 0.58 -7.25
C ASP A 134 10.01 0.96 -6.78
N VAL A 135 9.24 -0.02 -6.29
CA VAL A 135 7.88 0.21 -5.79
C VAL A 135 7.93 1.02 -4.49
N ALA A 136 8.85 0.67 -3.58
CA ALA A 136 9.04 1.39 -2.32
C ALA A 136 9.49 2.83 -2.55
N ALA A 137 10.46 3.05 -3.43
CA ALA A 137 10.95 4.39 -3.81
C ALA A 137 9.85 5.23 -4.49
N ASN A 138 9.03 4.60 -5.34
CA ASN A 138 7.92 5.27 -6.00
C ASN A 138 6.87 5.76 -4.98
N LEU A 139 6.49 4.94 -4.01
CA LEU A 139 5.58 5.37 -2.94
C LEU A 139 6.17 6.53 -2.12
N THR A 140 7.45 6.44 -1.74
CA THR A 140 8.13 7.52 -0.99
C THR A 140 8.12 8.83 -1.77
N ARG A 141 8.35 8.79 -3.08
CA ARG A 141 8.29 9.96 -3.96
C ARG A 141 6.90 10.61 -3.97
N HIS A 142 5.84 9.81 -4.08
CA HIS A 142 4.48 10.35 -4.03
C HIS A 142 4.12 10.95 -2.66
N VAL A 143 4.63 10.35 -1.58
CA VAL A 143 4.50 10.96 -0.23
C VAL A 143 5.21 12.31 -0.19
N ALA A 144 6.42 12.40 -0.74
CA ALA A 144 7.18 13.67 -0.82
C ALA A 144 6.42 14.73 -1.62
N ASP A 145 5.91 14.39 -2.81
CA ASP A 145 5.16 15.31 -3.66
C ASP A 145 3.90 15.87 -2.97
N LEU A 146 3.18 15.05 -2.22
CA LEU A 146 2.00 15.50 -1.44
C LEU A 146 2.41 16.31 -0.21
N LEU A 147 3.53 15.97 0.43
CA LEU A 147 4.08 16.69 1.58
C LEU A 147 4.52 18.10 1.18
N ASP A 148 5.23 18.26 0.05
CA ASP A 148 5.65 19.55 -0.48
C ASP A 148 4.47 20.48 -0.71
N ARG A 149 3.36 19.96 -1.24
CA ARG A 149 2.11 20.73 -1.41
C ARG A 149 1.49 21.12 -0.07
N ALA A 150 1.51 20.23 0.90
CA ALA A 150 1.00 20.51 2.24
C ALA A 150 1.84 21.58 2.97
N HIS A 151 3.18 21.57 2.80
CA HIS A 151 4.09 22.61 3.28
C HIS A 151 3.77 23.96 2.64
N ALA A 152 3.58 23.99 1.31
CA ALA A 152 3.30 25.23 0.58
C ALA A 152 2.06 25.98 1.07
N VAL A 153 1.09 25.26 1.66
CA VAL A 153 -0.14 25.85 2.23
C VAL A 153 -0.18 25.84 3.75
N GLY A 154 0.88 25.35 4.41
CA GLY A 154 1.01 25.36 5.86
C GLY A 154 0.07 24.38 6.59
N THR A 155 -0.36 23.27 5.98
CA THR A 155 -1.17 22.24 6.64
C THR A 155 -0.33 21.23 7.39
N VAL A 156 0.96 21.09 7.03
CA VAL A 156 1.97 20.30 7.73
C VAL A 156 3.07 21.23 8.24
N ARG A 157 3.69 20.91 9.36
CA ARG A 157 4.80 21.63 9.96
C ARG A 157 6.05 21.51 9.06
N ASP A 158 6.83 22.61 8.93
CA ASP A 158 7.92 22.75 7.95
C ASP A 158 9.15 21.86 8.22
N ASP A 159 9.29 21.34 9.45
CA ASP A 159 10.44 20.52 9.85
C ASP A 159 10.24 19.02 9.61
N VAL A 160 9.13 18.59 8.98
CA VAL A 160 8.83 17.19 8.67
C VAL A 160 9.29 16.85 7.25
N THR A 161 10.07 15.79 7.11
CA THR A 161 10.51 15.24 5.83
C THR A 161 9.70 14.00 5.42
N ALA A 162 9.79 13.60 4.14
CA ALA A 162 9.18 12.35 3.68
C ALA A 162 9.79 11.12 4.39
N ASP A 163 11.08 11.15 4.72
CA ASP A 163 11.75 10.08 5.47
C ASP A 163 11.20 9.98 6.91
N ASP A 164 10.93 11.11 7.57
CA ASP A 164 10.30 11.13 8.90
C ASP A 164 8.90 10.50 8.84
N VAL A 165 8.12 10.89 7.82
CA VAL A 165 6.79 10.33 7.58
C VAL A 165 6.85 8.81 7.38
N MET A 166 7.76 8.32 6.55
CA MET A 166 7.92 6.89 6.32
C MET A 166 8.40 6.15 7.58
N ALA A 167 9.26 6.76 8.40
CA ALA A 167 9.69 6.22 9.67
C ALA A 167 8.52 6.15 10.68
N LEU A 168 7.68 7.19 10.76
CA LEU A 168 6.49 7.20 11.61
C LEU A 168 5.48 6.13 11.21
N VAL A 169 5.24 5.95 9.91
CA VAL A 169 4.38 4.89 9.38
C VAL A 169 4.93 3.51 9.75
N ALA A 170 6.24 3.29 9.57
CA ALA A 170 6.90 2.04 9.97
C ALA A 170 6.80 1.80 11.48
N GLY A 171 7.00 2.83 12.30
CA GLY A 171 6.83 2.79 13.75
C GLY A 171 5.39 2.47 14.17
N ALA A 172 4.40 3.06 13.50
CA ALA A 172 2.98 2.74 13.74
C ALA A 172 2.69 1.25 13.49
N PHE A 173 3.23 0.68 12.42
CA PHE A 173 3.10 -0.75 12.14
C PHE A 173 3.77 -1.63 13.20
N ALA A 174 4.95 -1.23 13.68
CA ALA A 174 5.63 -1.94 14.76
C ALA A 174 4.79 -1.90 16.06
N ALA A 175 4.24 -0.74 16.40
CA ALA A 175 3.38 -0.58 17.58
C ALA A 175 2.09 -1.41 17.47
N ILE A 176 1.42 -1.39 16.32
CA ILE A 176 0.21 -2.19 16.07
C ILE A 176 0.53 -3.70 16.19
N ARG A 177 1.64 -4.14 15.63
CA ARG A 177 2.09 -5.54 15.70
C ARG A 177 2.38 -6.00 17.13
N HIS A 178 3.05 -5.15 17.91
CA HIS A 178 3.41 -5.45 19.30
C HIS A 178 2.19 -5.53 20.21
N ALA A 179 1.18 -4.72 19.89
CA ALA A 179 -0.07 -4.68 20.61
C ALA A 179 -1.11 -5.71 20.09
N ALA A 180 -0.80 -6.48 19.02
CA ALA A 180 -1.76 -7.33 18.30
C ALA A 180 -2.46 -8.41 19.15
N ALA A 181 -1.91 -8.78 20.33
CA ALA A 181 -2.60 -9.67 21.26
C ALA A 181 -3.80 -9.00 21.98
N GLU A 182 -3.89 -7.66 21.98
CA GLU A 182 -4.90 -6.88 22.70
C GLU A 182 -5.48 -5.70 21.90
N THR A 183 -5.09 -5.54 20.61
CA THR A 183 -5.40 -4.32 19.88
C THR A 183 -6.72 -4.41 19.14
N SER A 184 -7.71 -3.67 19.62
CA SER A 184 -8.94 -3.40 18.88
C SER A 184 -8.66 -2.49 17.66
N PRO A 185 -9.51 -2.54 16.61
CA PRO A 185 -9.44 -1.60 15.47
C PRO A 185 -9.41 -0.13 15.92
N ASP A 186 -10.10 0.19 17.04
CA ASP A 186 -10.12 1.53 17.62
C ASP A 186 -8.75 2.02 18.09
N ARG A 187 -7.90 1.12 18.59
CA ARG A 187 -6.55 1.48 19.01
C ARG A 187 -5.64 1.81 17.85
N ALA A 188 -5.72 1.05 16.76
CA ALA A 188 -4.96 1.34 15.55
C ALA A 188 -5.36 2.70 14.96
N ALA A 189 -6.66 2.97 14.90
CA ALA A 189 -7.19 4.27 14.47
C ALA A 189 -6.78 5.41 15.40
N HIS A 190 -6.70 5.15 16.72
CA HIS A 190 -6.23 6.13 17.69
C HIS A 190 -4.74 6.47 17.49
N ILE A 191 -3.87 5.46 17.32
CA ILE A 191 -2.45 5.66 17.04
C ILE A 191 -2.27 6.46 15.75
N ALA A 192 -3.01 6.11 14.70
CA ALA A 192 -2.98 6.84 13.43
C ALA A 192 -3.32 8.33 13.63
N ARG A 193 -4.39 8.64 14.38
CA ARG A 193 -4.78 10.02 14.69
C ARG A 193 -3.68 10.78 15.43
N LEU A 194 -3.08 10.19 16.46
CA LEU A 194 -2.00 10.83 17.21
C LEU A 194 -0.82 11.20 16.32
N ILE A 195 -0.45 10.32 15.38
CA ILE A 195 0.63 10.58 14.43
C ILE A 195 0.23 11.73 13.49
N LEU A 196 -0.97 11.66 12.89
CA LEU A 196 -1.44 12.68 11.96
C LEU A 196 -1.57 14.06 12.62
N ASP A 197 -2.07 14.11 13.86
CA ASP A 197 -2.18 15.35 14.64
C ASP A 197 -0.80 15.93 14.96
N GLY A 198 0.21 15.07 15.21
CA GLY A 198 1.60 15.48 15.44
C GLY A 198 2.30 16.09 14.23
N LEU A 199 1.81 15.84 13.01
CA LEU A 199 2.34 16.44 11.77
C LEU A 199 1.76 17.84 11.49
N ARG A 200 0.69 18.22 12.17
CA ARG A 200 0.06 19.53 11.97
C ARG A 200 0.88 20.66 12.63
N PRO A 201 0.85 21.87 12.08
CA PRO A 201 1.49 23.01 12.69
C PRO A 201 0.99 23.22 14.11
N GLN A 202 1.90 23.40 15.06
CA GLN A 202 1.50 23.76 16.43
C GLN A 202 0.93 25.18 16.41
N ARG A 203 -0.29 25.35 16.92
CA ARG A 203 -0.82 26.68 17.20
C ARG A 203 0.05 27.28 18.29
N THR A 204 0.86 28.26 17.94
CA THR A 204 1.58 29.08 18.91
C THR A 204 0.50 29.81 19.71
N THR A 205 0.17 29.33 20.91
CA THR A 205 -0.61 30.13 21.85
C THR A 205 0.26 31.33 22.19
N PRO A 206 -0.18 32.57 21.91
CA PRO A 206 0.62 33.73 22.30
C PRO A 206 0.81 33.67 23.82
N ALA A 207 2.08 33.85 24.23
CA ALA A 207 2.40 33.92 25.65
C ALA A 207 1.53 34.99 26.33
N PRO A 208 0.98 34.76 27.53
CA PRO A 208 0.21 35.77 28.23
C PRO A 208 1.10 37.01 28.42
N GLU A 209 0.67 38.12 27.83
CA GLU A 209 1.33 39.42 28.06
C GLU A 209 1.36 39.66 29.57
N HIS A 210 2.55 39.61 30.15
CA HIS A 210 2.78 40.09 31.49
C HIS A 210 2.42 41.59 31.49
N ARG A 211 1.17 41.89 31.85
CA ARG A 211 0.82 43.28 32.22
C ARG A 211 1.76 43.68 33.34
N GLY A 212 2.72 44.55 32.98
CA GLY A 212 3.63 45.14 33.92
C GLY A 212 2.85 45.82 35.03
N ALA A 213 3.11 45.39 36.25
CA ALA A 213 2.69 46.10 37.45
C ALA A 213 3.37 47.47 37.43
N SER A 214 2.59 48.53 37.27
CA SER A 214 3.06 49.88 37.55
C SER A 214 3.38 49.98 39.05
N PRO A 215 4.58 50.52 39.41
CA PRO A 215 4.84 50.85 40.78
C PRO A 215 4.13 52.19 41.08
N GLY A 216 3.23 52.18 42.08
CA GLY A 216 2.74 53.37 42.76
C GLY A 216 3.64 53.74 43.94
#